data_6345553fb357bb598e3a51b0fbc43c75
#
_entry.id   6345553fb357bb598e3a51b0fbc43c75
#
_cell.length_a   1.000
_cell.length_b   1.000
_cell.length_c   1.000
_cell.angle_alpha   90.00
_cell.angle_beta   90.00
_cell.angle_gamma   90.00
#
_symmetry.space_group_name_H-M   'P 1'
#
loop_
_entity.id
_entity.type
_entity.pdbx_description
1 polymer ?
#
loop_
_entity_poly.entity_id
_entity_poly.type
_entity_poly.pdbx_seq_one_letter_code
_entity_poly.pdbx_strand_id
1 'polypeptide(L)'
;MQLLVKVHRDQIAGEMDLKYKEKVAAATSKAEVDALFAEWWKIQYNPDLFTKSEMLERWFGNVLVDTRVHGVTTPRYSKSTSMIGELTDDSTGLTCTPSTESTAGSDPFAHLPQFWCLEVAAEKKADGSHEIFYVEHIDDTAKVRGGEHLCWVLQKNTYKREWQDKDYKYLKTRCTPAPGYKRWKEGTDRTGKVHEYMAHPKYYAGIDADGGITCGTGLKPANRTSHQTGVTRWRGRGAQYSGASGSLIKFLDAMMRLKYGRKGNSGKIEGCTNYNYQYTVAVSETGVERVILTKEQATNLLVGSAVMLGIQSGSDRNTASNYSIFDGKLITAIETVTIETKEYSAVYVDNGGKTFDTTAGSTYLSTSPYYSGWNDNVLGRDGSKISPTSGKEPGMIQGVEFMNGSYLIVSDELWQWSQDANENYCFDCYKCYDQSKVGSAINENYEKVNVPTLVFPKDTAAWTWKYITDNAINDDVLWPEATNASGSGVGVGAGFGCGPAASGVRAAWCFGSLGYGGSAGVPCRYSNAGVSHAHWYGSLGAPGLEG
;
A
#
# COMPACT_ATOMS: atom_id res chain seq x y z
N MET A 1 -15.19 33.46 33.14
CA MET A 1 -13.72 33.40 33.12
C MET A 1 -13.22 32.31 32.15
N GLN A 2 -13.64 31.06 32.26
CA GLN A 2 -13.20 29.98 31.31
C GLN A 2 -13.51 30.27 29.85
N LEU A 3 -14.68 30.83 29.50
CA LEU A 3 -15.05 31.17 28.13
C LEU A 3 -14.16 32.29 27.55
N LEU A 4 -13.85 33.32 28.32
CA LEU A 4 -12.96 34.43 27.90
C LEU A 4 -11.53 33.94 27.69
N VAL A 5 -11.03 33.04 28.54
CA VAL A 5 -9.70 32.43 28.39
C VAL A 5 -9.66 31.60 27.12
N LYS A 6 -10.71 30.83 26.80
CA LYS A 6 -10.81 30.05 25.57
C LYS A 6 -10.81 30.94 24.33
N VAL A 7 -11.65 32.00 24.31
CA VAL A 7 -11.74 32.93 23.17
C VAL A 7 -10.40 33.62 22.89
N HIS A 8 -9.73 34.13 23.93
CA HIS A 8 -8.43 34.77 23.79
C HIS A 8 -7.32 33.80 23.30
N ARG A 9 -7.35 32.59 23.83
CA ARG A 9 -6.46 31.50 23.38
C ARG A 9 -6.66 31.18 21.91
N ASP A 10 -7.91 31.01 21.46
CA ASP A 10 -8.25 30.67 20.08
C ASP A 10 -7.86 31.79 19.11
N GLN A 11 -7.93 33.06 19.54
CA GLN A 11 -7.48 34.21 18.77
C GLN A 11 -5.95 34.20 18.59
N ILE A 12 -5.17 34.04 19.65
CA ILE A 12 -3.69 33.97 19.58
C ILE A 12 -3.25 32.78 18.73
N ALA A 13 -3.92 31.63 18.89
CA ALA A 13 -3.67 30.44 18.11
C ALA A 13 -3.93 30.69 16.61
N GLY A 14 -5.01 31.39 16.27
CA GLY A 14 -5.34 31.75 14.88
C GLY A 14 -4.33 32.70 14.23
N GLU A 15 -3.82 33.68 14.95
CA GLU A 15 -2.77 34.59 14.45
C GLU A 15 -1.47 33.84 14.16
N MET A 16 -1.10 32.87 15.01
CA MET A 16 0.07 32.04 14.81
C MET A 16 -0.12 31.09 13.62
N ASP A 17 -1.29 30.45 13.48
CA ASP A 17 -1.60 29.60 12.35
C ASP A 17 -1.46 30.36 11.02
N LEU A 18 -1.95 31.61 10.94
CA LEU A 18 -1.81 32.46 9.76
C LEU A 18 -0.34 32.75 9.43
N LYS A 19 0.48 33.09 10.45
CA LYS A 19 1.92 33.34 10.26
C LYS A 19 2.64 32.11 9.69
N TYR A 20 2.30 30.90 10.20
CA TYR A 20 2.93 29.67 9.69
C TYR A 20 2.38 29.25 8.33
N LYS A 21 1.13 29.53 8.02
CA LYS A 21 0.56 29.36 6.69
C LYS A 21 1.36 30.17 5.63
N GLU A 22 1.71 31.42 5.94
CA GLU A 22 2.55 32.24 5.05
C GLU A 22 3.96 31.65 4.86
N LYS A 23 4.58 31.16 5.95
CA LYS A 23 5.89 30.49 5.88
C LYS A 23 5.81 29.19 5.05
N VAL A 24 4.78 28.35 5.24
CA VAL A 24 4.58 27.13 4.47
C VAL A 24 4.35 27.44 2.98
N ALA A 25 3.60 28.49 2.67
CA ALA A 25 3.39 28.91 1.29
C ALA A 25 4.68 29.34 0.57
N ALA A 26 5.67 29.82 1.33
CA ALA A 26 7.00 30.22 0.82
C ALA A 26 8.02 29.05 0.80
N ALA A 27 7.74 27.93 1.46
CA ALA A 27 8.64 26.77 1.51
C ALA A 27 8.82 26.15 0.13
N THR A 28 10.03 25.67 -0.15
CA THR A 28 10.43 25.10 -1.44
C THR A 28 10.78 23.61 -1.36
N SER A 29 10.84 23.06 -0.14
CA SER A 29 11.17 21.65 0.11
C SER A 29 10.33 21.05 1.23
N LYS A 30 10.18 19.72 1.21
CA LYS A 30 9.53 18.99 2.31
C LYS A 30 10.24 19.23 3.64
N ALA A 31 11.57 19.23 3.66
CA ALA A 31 12.35 19.45 4.87
C ALA A 31 12.09 20.82 5.52
N GLU A 32 11.85 21.87 4.73
CA GLU A 32 11.44 23.17 5.26
C GLU A 32 10.05 23.12 5.90
N VAL A 33 9.09 22.45 5.27
CA VAL A 33 7.73 22.29 5.84
C VAL A 33 7.78 21.43 7.11
N ASP A 34 8.59 20.36 7.13
CA ASP A 34 8.80 19.50 8.31
C ASP A 34 9.37 20.30 9.49
N ALA A 35 10.36 21.16 9.23
CA ALA A 35 10.94 22.06 10.25
C ALA A 35 9.94 23.10 10.76
N LEU A 36 9.13 23.68 9.87
CA LEU A 36 8.06 24.61 10.24
C LEU A 36 6.97 23.92 11.08
N PHE A 37 6.62 22.68 10.76
CA PHE A 37 5.68 21.89 11.55
C PHE A 37 6.21 21.66 12.96
N ALA A 38 7.47 21.22 13.10
CA ALA A 38 8.08 20.99 14.41
C ALA A 38 8.19 22.27 15.24
N GLU A 39 8.57 23.40 14.62
CA GLU A 39 8.63 24.72 15.27
C GLU A 39 7.23 25.17 15.74
N TRP A 40 6.23 25.11 14.85
CA TRP A 40 4.84 25.47 15.16
C TRP A 40 4.28 24.61 16.29
N TRP A 41 4.51 23.29 16.24
CA TRP A 41 4.05 22.34 17.26
C TRP A 41 4.64 22.68 18.62
N LYS A 42 5.95 22.89 18.70
CA LYS A 42 6.66 23.22 19.96
C LYS A 42 6.14 24.51 20.61
N ILE A 43 5.73 25.49 19.81
CA ILE A 43 5.20 26.77 20.31
C ILE A 43 3.74 26.63 20.75
N GLN A 44 2.93 25.85 20.04
CA GLN A 44 1.48 25.81 20.19
C GLN A 44 0.98 24.68 21.07
N TYR A 45 1.71 23.57 21.14
CA TYR A 45 1.24 22.38 21.86
C TYR A 45 1.39 22.54 23.36
N ASN A 46 0.24 22.41 24.04
CA ASN A 46 0.15 22.27 25.48
C ASN A 46 -0.84 21.12 25.75
N PRO A 47 -0.40 20.00 26.37
CA PRO A 47 -1.22 18.81 26.60
C PRO A 47 -2.43 19.08 27.52
N ASP A 48 -2.38 20.12 28.37
CA ASP A 48 -3.51 20.52 29.21
C ASP A 48 -4.62 21.24 28.42
N LEU A 49 -4.32 21.68 27.18
CA LEU A 49 -5.22 22.48 26.34
C LEU A 49 -5.66 21.80 25.07
N PHE A 50 -4.79 20.97 24.48
CA PHE A 50 -5.00 20.33 23.19
C PHE A 50 -4.54 18.89 23.18
N THR A 51 -5.33 18.01 22.62
CA THR A 51 -4.89 16.67 22.23
C THR A 51 -3.99 16.74 20.99
N LYS A 52 -3.18 15.72 20.74
CA LYS A 52 -2.37 15.63 19.52
C LYS A 52 -3.26 15.64 18.28
N SER A 53 -4.43 14.99 18.29
CA SER A 53 -5.39 15.01 17.19
C SER A 53 -5.89 16.43 16.89
N GLU A 54 -6.25 17.24 17.91
CA GLU A 54 -6.68 18.63 17.71
C GLU A 54 -5.56 19.50 17.13
N MET A 55 -4.32 19.29 17.52
CA MET A 55 -3.17 19.98 16.91
C MET A 55 -3.02 19.62 15.42
N LEU A 56 -3.17 18.35 15.06
CA LEU A 56 -3.14 17.92 13.67
C LEU A 56 -4.31 18.50 12.86
N GLU A 57 -5.53 18.53 13.42
CA GLU A 57 -6.66 19.22 12.77
C GLU A 57 -6.35 20.69 12.47
N ARG A 58 -5.70 21.40 13.38
CA ARG A 58 -5.32 22.80 13.18
C ARG A 58 -4.23 22.94 12.13
N TRP A 59 -3.19 22.11 12.16
CA TRP A 59 -2.12 22.13 11.17
C TRP A 59 -2.66 21.89 9.75
N PHE A 60 -3.37 20.78 9.57
CA PHE A 60 -3.94 20.44 8.27
C PHE A 60 -5.07 21.37 7.84
N GLY A 61 -5.87 21.90 8.79
CA GLY A 61 -7.02 22.75 8.50
C GLY A 61 -6.65 24.21 8.24
N ASN A 62 -5.74 24.77 9.05
CA ASN A 62 -5.48 26.20 9.07
C ASN A 62 -4.14 26.59 8.45
N VAL A 63 -3.10 25.78 8.66
CA VAL A 63 -1.72 26.10 8.26
C VAL A 63 -1.38 25.52 6.89
N LEU A 64 -1.63 24.22 6.71
CA LEU A 64 -1.31 23.50 5.48
C LEU A 64 -2.42 23.70 4.42
N VAL A 65 -2.57 24.92 3.94
CA VAL A 65 -3.64 25.32 3.01
C VAL A 65 -3.13 26.33 1.99
N ASP A 66 -3.44 26.09 0.71
CA ASP A 66 -3.22 27.03 -0.38
C ASP A 66 -4.41 27.10 -1.35
N THR A 67 -4.26 27.84 -2.42
CA THR A 67 -5.28 28.01 -3.47
C THR A 67 -4.99 27.23 -4.75
N ARG A 68 -3.86 26.54 -4.82
CA ARG A 68 -3.42 25.79 -6.01
C ARG A 68 -4.37 24.64 -6.31
N VAL A 69 -4.49 24.36 -7.61
CA VAL A 69 -5.24 23.22 -8.15
C VAL A 69 -4.25 22.30 -8.85
N HIS A 70 -4.13 21.09 -8.40
CA HIS A 70 -3.30 20.07 -9.05
C HIS A 70 -4.16 19.13 -9.84
N GLY A 71 -3.80 18.89 -11.10
CA GLY A 71 -4.62 18.10 -11.99
C GLY A 71 -3.84 17.16 -12.89
N VAL A 72 -4.57 16.21 -13.45
CA VAL A 72 -4.09 15.28 -14.46
C VAL A 72 -5.20 14.94 -15.44
N THR A 73 -4.83 14.84 -16.72
CA THR A 73 -5.67 14.32 -17.81
C THR A 73 -5.05 13.03 -18.32
N THR A 74 -5.83 11.94 -18.38
CA THR A 74 -5.38 10.67 -18.94
C THR A 74 -6.28 10.24 -20.10
N PRO A 75 -5.72 9.73 -21.21
CA PRO A 75 -6.56 9.29 -22.33
C PRO A 75 -7.37 8.05 -21.92
N ARG A 76 -8.64 7.99 -22.34
CA ARG A 76 -9.41 6.74 -22.28
C ARG A 76 -8.81 5.71 -23.24
N TYR A 77 -8.96 4.44 -22.93
CA TYR A 77 -8.40 3.35 -23.76
C TYR A 77 -8.91 3.41 -25.21
N SER A 78 -10.17 3.81 -25.43
CA SER A 78 -10.76 4.01 -26.74
C SER A 78 -10.09 5.12 -27.57
N LYS A 79 -9.48 6.11 -26.89
CA LYS A 79 -8.74 7.21 -27.55
C LYS A 79 -7.28 6.86 -27.77
N SER A 80 -6.65 6.26 -26.76
CA SER A 80 -5.25 5.84 -26.78
C SER A 80 -5.01 4.71 -25.80
N THR A 81 -4.28 3.70 -26.22
CA THR A 81 -3.86 2.59 -25.36
C THR A 81 -2.76 2.98 -24.36
N SER A 82 -2.18 4.19 -24.48
CA SER A 82 -1.11 4.69 -23.60
C SER A 82 -1.56 4.81 -22.15
N MET A 83 -0.67 4.42 -21.24
CA MET A 83 -0.82 4.69 -19.82
C MET A 83 -0.48 6.15 -19.45
N ILE A 84 0.22 6.87 -20.34
CA ILE A 84 0.75 8.21 -20.07
C ILE A 84 -0.34 9.23 -20.31
N GLY A 85 -0.53 10.10 -19.32
CA GLY A 85 -1.37 11.28 -19.37
C GLY A 85 -0.52 12.55 -19.26
N GLU A 86 -1.18 13.65 -18.98
CA GLU A 86 -0.60 14.98 -18.87
C GLU A 86 -0.96 15.62 -17.52
N LEU A 87 0.02 16.15 -16.81
CA LEU A 87 -0.19 16.96 -15.60
C LEU A 87 -0.71 18.34 -16.03
N THR A 88 -1.74 18.80 -15.35
CA THR A 88 -2.45 20.05 -15.69
C THR A 88 -2.51 21.01 -14.51
N ASP A 89 -2.98 22.22 -14.77
CA ASP A 89 -3.13 23.29 -13.77
C ASP A 89 -1.76 23.59 -13.10
N ASP A 90 -1.71 23.75 -11.78
CA ASP A 90 -0.47 24.02 -11.03
C ASP A 90 0.51 22.83 -10.97
N SER A 91 0.15 21.69 -11.58
CA SER A 91 1.07 20.54 -11.75
C SER A 91 1.86 20.59 -13.06
N THR A 92 1.53 21.51 -13.98
CA THR A 92 2.21 21.63 -15.28
C THR A 92 3.71 21.86 -15.09
N GLY A 93 4.53 21.01 -15.72
CA GLY A 93 5.98 21.08 -15.64
C GLY A 93 6.62 20.42 -14.41
N LEU A 94 5.83 19.98 -13.42
CA LEU A 94 6.35 19.21 -12.30
C LEU A 94 6.62 17.76 -12.75
N THR A 95 7.71 17.17 -12.28
CA THR A 95 8.08 15.78 -12.63
C THR A 95 8.62 15.04 -11.43
N CYS A 96 7.92 13.98 -11.00
CA CYS A 96 8.43 13.05 -10.02
C CYS A 96 9.33 11.99 -10.67
N THR A 97 10.46 11.70 -10.03
CA THR A 97 11.33 10.58 -10.40
C THR A 97 11.53 9.68 -9.19
N PRO A 98 11.34 8.34 -9.32
CA PRO A 98 11.62 7.42 -8.22
C PRO A 98 13.09 7.43 -7.83
N SER A 99 13.35 7.12 -6.56
CA SER A 99 14.72 6.87 -6.08
C SER A 99 15.27 5.57 -6.66
N THR A 100 16.59 5.53 -6.81
CA THR A 100 17.34 4.33 -7.15
C THR A 100 18.31 4.01 -6.02
N GLU A 101 19.04 2.90 -6.10
CA GLU A 101 20.07 2.53 -5.12
C GLU A 101 21.14 3.62 -4.91
N SER A 102 21.49 4.33 -5.97
CA SER A 102 22.58 5.32 -5.97
C SER A 102 22.14 6.77 -6.14
N THR A 103 20.87 7.02 -6.46
CA THR A 103 20.38 8.37 -6.80
C THR A 103 19.10 8.67 -6.05
N ALA A 104 19.07 9.81 -5.37
CA ALA A 104 17.84 10.30 -4.75
C ALA A 104 16.79 10.61 -5.83
N GLY A 105 15.56 10.22 -5.58
CA GLY A 105 14.41 10.59 -6.38
C GLY A 105 14.11 12.10 -6.27
N SER A 106 13.19 12.56 -7.08
CA SER A 106 12.70 13.92 -7.06
C SER A 106 11.19 13.94 -6.91
N ASP A 107 10.72 14.61 -5.86
CA ASP A 107 9.30 14.81 -5.58
C ASP A 107 9.00 16.29 -5.38
N PRO A 108 8.76 17.05 -6.46
CA PRO A 108 8.46 18.47 -6.37
C PRO A 108 7.10 18.76 -5.73
N PHE A 109 6.26 17.73 -5.50
CA PHE A 109 4.98 17.87 -4.81
C PHE A 109 5.12 17.76 -3.28
N ALA A 110 6.19 17.17 -2.75
CA ALA A 110 6.28 16.76 -1.35
C ALA A 110 6.14 17.90 -0.32
N HIS A 111 6.43 19.16 -0.72
CA HIS A 111 6.27 20.35 0.13
C HIS A 111 4.89 21.02 -0.02
N LEU A 112 4.12 20.65 -1.03
CA LEU A 112 2.84 21.28 -1.32
C LEU A 112 1.77 20.81 -0.33
N PRO A 113 0.87 21.69 0.14
CA PRO A 113 -0.18 21.33 1.11
C PRO A 113 -1.01 20.11 0.75
N GLN A 114 -1.30 19.90 -0.54
CA GLN A 114 -2.08 18.77 -1.03
C GLN A 114 -1.35 17.43 -0.92
N PHE A 115 0.00 17.44 -0.85
CA PHE A 115 0.84 16.26 -0.96
C PHE A 115 1.83 16.07 0.21
N TRP A 116 1.99 17.09 1.07
CA TRP A 116 2.79 16.92 2.28
C TRP A 116 2.19 15.84 3.17
N CYS A 117 3.01 14.92 3.65
CA CYS A 117 2.59 13.81 4.49
C CYS A 117 3.44 13.71 5.76
N LEU A 118 2.83 13.17 6.80
CA LEU A 118 3.37 13.02 8.15
C LEU A 118 3.07 11.62 8.69
N GLU A 119 4.03 11.00 9.35
CA GLU A 119 3.82 9.70 9.98
C GLU A 119 3.39 9.85 11.43
N VAL A 120 2.44 9.04 11.86
CA VAL A 120 1.97 9.00 13.25
C VAL A 120 1.77 7.56 13.73
N ALA A 121 1.86 7.36 15.03
CA ALA A 121 1.37 6.16 15.68
C ALA A 121 0.00 6.42 16.28
N ALA A 122 -1.01 5.63 15.93
CA ALA A 122 -2.40 5.88 16.24
C ALA A 122 -3.20 4.61 16.53
N GLU A 123 -4.34 4.77 17.20
CA GLU A 123 -5.32 3.70 17.42
C GLU A 123 -6.74 4.20 17.15
N LYS A 124 -7.57 3.32 16.60
CA LYS A 124 -9.03 3.52 16.56
C LYS A 124 -9.63 3.22 17.94
N LYS A 125 -10.57 4.04 18.37
CA LYS A 125 -11.36 3.81 19.60
C LYS A 125 -12.65 3.06 19.30
N ALA A 126 -13.20 2.42 20.31
CA ALA A 126 -14.46 1.67 20.20
C ALA A 126 -15.65 2.57 19.84
N ASP A 127 -15.62 3.84 20.21
CA ASP A 127 -16.62 4.85 19.85
C ASP A 127 -16.56 5.32 18.40
N GLY A 128 -15.55 4.86 17.63
CA GLY A 128 -15.34 5.21 16.24
C GLY A 128 -14.39 6.39 16.01
N SER A 129 -13.99 7.10 17.07
CA SER A 129 -12.92 8.10 17.01
C SER A 129 -11.54 7.44 16.99
N HIS A 130 -10.48 8.25 17.01
CA HIS A 130 -9.11 7.75 17.07
C HIS A 130 -8.26 8.58 18.04
N GLU A 131 -7.10 8.04 18.39
CA GLU A 131 -6.11 8.70 19.24
C GLU A 131 -4.74 8.65 18.60
N ILE A 132 -4.01 9.78 18.66
CA ILE A 132 -2.63 9.90 18.17
C ILE A 132 -1.69 9.82 19.38
N PHE A 133 -0.81 8.84 19.38
CA PHE A 133 0.16 8.59 20.46
C PHE A 133 1.51 9.26 20.19
N TYR A 134 2.04 9.07 18.96
CA TYR A 134 3.35 9.60 18.58
C TYR A 134 3.25 10.27 17.20
N VAL A 135 4.07 11.31 16.99
CA VAL A 135 4.04 12.17 15.79
C VAL A 135 5.46 12.32 15.26
N GLU A 136 5.66 12.07 13.99
CA GLU A 136 6.94 12.27 13.28
C GLU A 136 7.45 13.72 13.47
N HIS A 137 8.75 13.91 13.58
CA HIS A 137 9.45 15.17 13.88
C HIS A 137 9.26 15.72 15.30
N ILE A 138 8.36 15.14 16.10
CA ILE A 138 8.08 15.53 17.48
C ILE A 138 8.53 14.45 18.44
N ASP A 139 8.15 13.21 18.18
CA ASP A 139 8.45 12.04 19.01
C ASP A 139 9.54 11.18 18.35
N ASP A 140 10.07 10.20 19.09
CA ASP A 140 11.06 9.24 18.59
C ASP A 140 10.48 8.44 17.40
N THR A 141 11.22 8.40 16.29
CA THR A 141 10.86 7.66 15.08
C THR A 141 10.61 6.17 15.36
N ALA A 142 11.37 5.56 16.28
CA ALA A 142 11.16 4.16 16.67
C ALA A 142 9.79 3.94 17.33
N LYS A 143 9.27 4.94 18.06
CA LYS A 143 7.90 4.88 18.61
C LYS A 143 6.82 5.12 17.57
N VAL A 144 7.08 6.00 16.61
CA VAL A 144 6.14 6.26 15.49
C VAL A 144 5.98 5.03 14.62
N ARG A 145 7.05 4.31 14.32
CA ARG A 145 7.08 3.20 13.37
C ARG A 145 7.12 1.81 14.01
N GLY A 146 7.36 1.70 15.32
CA GLY A 146 7.70 0.43 16.00
C GLY A 146 6.58 -0.61 16.07
N GLY A 147 5.33 -0.25 15.77
CA GLY A 147 4.21 -1.19 15.73
C GLY A 147 3.54 -1.46 17.09
N GLU A 148 3.95 -0.79 18.16
CA GLU A 148 3.17 -0.75 19.42
C GLU A 148 1.76 -0.22 19.15
N HIS A 149 1.69 0.89 18.40
CA HIS A 149 0.48 1.42 17.79
C HIS A 149 0.57 1.34 16.27
N LEU A 150 -0.56 1.51 15.57
CA LEU A 150 -0.59 1.44 14.11
C LEU A 150 0.15 2.64 13.51
N CYS A 151 1.13 2.38 12.66
CA CYS A 151 1.82 3.43 11.91
C CYS A 151 0.96 3.88 10.74
N TRP A 152 0.47 5.11 10.81
CA TRP A 152 -0.30 5.76 9.75
C TRP A 152 0.49 6.87 9.08
N VAL A 153 0.22 7.08 7.81
CA VAL A 153 0.62 8.27 7.04
C VAL A 153 -0.59 9.19 6.95
N LEU A 154 -0.45 10.37 7.51
CA LEU A 154 -1.44 11.45 7.40
C LEU A 154 -1.16 12.32 6.20
N GLN A 155 -2.20 12.70 5.51
CA GLN A 155 -2.19 13.68 4.43
C GLN A 155 -3.42 14.57 4.52
N LYS A 156 -3.32 15.81 4.01
CA LYS A 156 -4.48 16.70 3.99
C LYS A 156 -5.67 16.05 3.30
N ASN A 157 -6.82 16.09 3.95
CA ASN A 157 -8.10 15.70 3.33
C ASN A 157 -8.55 16.79 2.36
N THR A 158 -8.04 16.72 1.13
CA THR A 158 -8.31 17.68 0.07
C THR A 158 -9.70 17.48 -0.53
N TYR A 159 -10.11 18.44 -1.34
CA TYR A 159 -11.27 18.32 -2.21
C TYR A 159 -10.83 17.80 -3.56
N LYS A 160 -11.41 16.68 -4.01
CA LYS A 160 -11.17 16.08 -5.33
C LYS A 160 -12.37 16.22 -6.24
N ARG A 161 -12.10 16.28 -7.54
CA ARG A 161 -13.09 16.12 -8.60
C ARG A 161 -12.55 15.16 -9.64
N GLU A 162 -13.31 14.12 -9.92
CA GLU A 162 -12.99 13.15 -10.97
C GLU A 162 -14.17 13.07 -11.95
N TRP A 163 -13.89 13.15 -13.25
CA TRP A 163 -14.88 13.07 -14.32
C TRP A 163 -14.25 12.58 -15.61
N GLN A 164 -15.08 12.32 -16.62
CA GLN A 164 -14.63 11.92 -17.94
C GLN A 164 -15.53 12.52 -19.03
N ASP A 165 -14.95 12.64 -20.21
CA ASP A 165 -15.68 12.84 -21.47
C ASP A 165 -15.50 11.62 -22.39
N LYS A 166 -15.74 11.80 -23.68
CA LYS A 166 -15.60 10.74 -24.70
C LYS A 166 -14.15 10.23 -24.79
N ASP A 167 -13.17 11.10 -24.66
CA ASP A 167 -11.77 10.86 -25.01
C ASP A 167 -10.83 10.78 -23.78
N TYR A 168 -11.18 11.45 -22.68
CA TYR A 168 -10.27 11.63 -21.56
C TYR A 168 -10.96 11.43 -20.20
N LYS A 169 -10.14 11.07 -19.22
CA LYS A 169 -10.45 11.08 -17.78
C LYS A 169 -9.62 12.17 -17.10
N TYR A 170 -10.27 12.88 -16.19
CA TYR A 170 -9.72 14.01 -15.46
C TYR A 170 -9.76 13.74 -13.97
N LEU A 171 -8.71 14.12 -13.27
CA LEU A 171 -8.68 14.15 -11.81
C LEU A 171 -8.03 15.45 -11.37
N LYS A 172 -8.68 16.19 -10.47
CA LYS A 172 -8.14 17.40 -9.86
C LYS A 172 -8.28 17.37 -8.35
N THR A 173 -7.34 17.98 -7.66
CA THR A 173 -7.34 18.14 -6.19
C THR A 173 -6.98 19.57 -5.78
N ARG A 174 -7.54 20.03 -4.65
CA ARG A 174 -7.31 21.36 -4.06
C ARG A 174 -7.59 21.36 -2.57
N CYS A 175 -7.02 22.33 -1.84
CA CYS A 175 -7.23 22.45 -0.38
C CYS A 175 -8.60 23.04 0.01
N THR A 176 -9.24 23.81 -0.86
CA THR A 176 -10.45 24.58 -0.55
C THR A 176 -11.67 24.06 -1.32
N PRO A 177 -12.90 24.20 -0.81
CA PRO A 177 -14.09 23.75 -1.51
C PRO A 177 -14.31 24.51 -2.83
N ALA A 178 -14.91 23.81 -3.81
CA ALA A 178 -15.34 24.40 -5.07
C ALA A 178 -16.49 23.57 -5.67
N PRO A 179 -17.29 24.11 -6.60
CA PRO A 179 -18.39 23.40 -7.24
C PRO A 179 -17.92 22.11 -7.91
N GLY A 180 -18.56 20.99 -7.59
CA GLY A 180 -18.25 19.66 -8.13
C GLY A 180 -17.07 18.95 -7.47
N TYR A 181 -16.39 19.57 -6.50
CA TYR A 181 -15.36 18.93 -5.71
C TYR A 181 -15.94 18.37 -4.40
N LYS A 182 -15.43 17.21 -3.99
CA LYS A 182 -15.81 16.51 -2.75
C LYS A 182 -14.57 16.18 -1.94
N ARG A 183 -14.66 16.13 -0.61
CA ARG A 183 -13.62 15.57 0.25
C ARG A 183 -13.45 14.08 -0.01
N TRP A 184 -12.26 13.56 0.28
CA TRP A 184 -12.03 12.13 0.31
C TRP A 184 -12.78 11.49 1.48
N LYS A 185 -13.41 10.34 1.22
CA LYS A 185 -14.11 9.58 2.28
C LYS A 185 -13.14 9.03 3.32
N GLU A 186 -11.91 8.78 2.93
CA GLU A 186 -10.81 8.30 3.76
C GLU A 186 -10.43 9.23 4.92
N GLY A 187 -10.90 10.46 4.89
CA GLY A 187 -10.81 11.41 5.99
C GLY A 187 -12.06 11.45 6.89
N THR A 188 -12.96 10.49 6.77
CA THR A 188 -14.18 10.40 7.61
C THR A 188 -14.07 9.20 8.54
N ASP A 189 -14.15 9.41 9.84
CA ASP A 189 -14.15 8.34 10.82
C ASP A 189 -15.53 7.68 10.96
N ARG A 190 -15.62 6.60 11.74
CA ARG A 190 -16.87 5.85 11.93
C ARG A 190 -17.97 6.64 12.65
N THR A 191 -17.66 7.75 13.33
CA THR A 191 -18.66 8.64 13.90
C THR A 191 -19.32 9.53 12.85
N GLY A 192 -18.80 9.55 11.62
CA GLY A 192 -19.19 10.46 10.55
C GLY A 192 -18.49 11.82 10.62
N LYS A 193 -17.52 12.00 11.52
CA LYS A 193 -16.72 13.23 11.59
C LYS A 193 -15.75 13.26 10.42
N VAL A 194 -15.79 14.37 9.65
CA VAL A 194 -14.84 14.65 8.59
C VAL A 194 -13.65 15.40 9.18
N HIS A 195 -12.47 14.78 9.10
CA HIS A 195 -11.20 15.34 9.56
C HIS A 195 -10.54 16.20 8.48
N GLU A 196 -9.66 17.12 8.88
CA GLU A 196 -8.85 17.92 7.97
C GLU A 196 -7.69 17.11 7.34
N TYR A 197 -7.49 15.89 7.81
CA TYR A 197 -6.56 14.91 7.26
C TYR A 197 -7.26 13.58 6.98
N MET A 198 -6.69 12.81 6.07
CA MET A 198 -6.96 11.39 5.89
C MET A 198 -5.75 10.60 6.38
N ALA A 199 -5.95 9.34 6.78
CA ALA A 199 -4.88 8.49 7.28
C ALA A 199 -4.93 7.12 6.62
N HIS A 200 -3.79 6.72 6.05
CA HIS A 200 -3.59 5.40 5.47
C HIS A 200 -2.55 4.62 6.27
N PRO A 201 -2.66 3.28 6.36
CA PRO A 201 -1.60 2.49 6.94
C PRO A 201 -0.31 2.67 6.13
N LYS A 202 0.82 2.88 6.82
CA LYS A 202 2.12 3.02 6.14
C LYS A 202 2.58 1.71 5.52
N TYR A 203 2.28 0.58 6.17
CA TYR A 203 2.74 -0.76 5.81
C TYR A 203 1.59 -1.75 5.71
N TYR A 204 1.88 -2.92 5.13
CA TYR A 204 1.04 -4.10 5.30
C TYR A 204 0.92 -4.47 6.77
N ALA A 205 -0.10 -5.28 7.10
CA ALA A 205 -0.16 -5.91 8.40
C ALA A 205 1.05 -6.80 8.64
N GLY A 206 1.67 -6.63 9.80
CA GLY A 206 2.79 -7.45 10.27
C GLY A 206 2.42 -8.25 11.51
N ILE A 207 3.25 -9.24 11.82
CA ILE A 207 3.16 -10.03 13.05
C ILE A 207 4.25 -9.56 13.99
N ASP A 208 3.86 -9.10 15.17
CA ASP A 208 4.79 -8.70 16.23
C ASP A 208 5.46 -9.90 16.93
N ALA A 209 6.33 -9.64 17.87
CA ALA A 209 7.07 -10.68 18.59
C ALA A 209 6.18 -11.62 19.42
N ASP A 210 5.03 -11.14 19.87
CA ASP A 210 4.05 -11.90 20.66
C ASP A 210 3.03 -12.64 19.80
N GLY A 211 3.14 -12.53 18.47
CA GLY A 211 2.22 -13.13 17.49
C GLY A 211 0.96 -12.30 17.25
N GLY A 212 0.88 -11.10 17.78
CA GLY A 212 -0.17 -10.11 17.55
C GLY A 212 -0.11 -9.53 16.13
N ILE A 213 -1.22 -8.95 15.68
CA ILE A 213 -1.30 -8.26 14.40
C ILE A 213 -1.17 -6.76 14.60
N THR A 214 -0.31 -6.11 13.81
CA THR A 214 -0.07 -4.67 13.92
C THR A 214 0.39 -4.06 12.58
N CYS A 215 0.71 -2.76 12.57
CA CYS A 215 1.28 -2.04 11.44
C CYS A 215 2.51 -1.28 11.94
N GLY A 216 3.70 -1.77 11.61
CA GLY A 216 4.98 -1.19 12.02
C GLY A 216 6.10 -1.58 11.08
N THR A 217 7.29 -1.01 11.25
CA THR A 217 8.49 -1.32 10.48
C THR A 217 9.17 -2.60 10.96
N GLY A 218 9.89 -3.29 10.08
CA GLY A 218 10.68 -4.49 10.40
C GLY A 218 9.85 -5.74 10.72
N LEU A 219 8.57 -5.74 10.40
CA LEU A 219 7.68 -6.85 10.72
C LEU A 219 7.52 -7.81 9.55
N LYS A 220 7.50 -9.12 9.86
CA LYS A 220 7.13 -10.15 8.90
C LYS A 220 5.68 -9.93 8.47
N PRO A 221 5.37 -9.90 7.15
CA PRO A 221 4.00 -9.70 6.70
C PRO A 221 3.09 -10.83 7.19
N ALA A 222 1.84 -10.49 7.53
CA ALA A 222 0.80 -11.44 7.95
C ALA A 222 0.27 -12.23 6.74
N ASN A 223 1.17 -13.00 6.10
CA ASN A 223 0.85 -13.88 4.98
C ASN A 223 0.31 -15.25 5.46
N ARG A 224 -0.03 -16.16 4.53
CA ARG A 224 -0.64 -17.47 4.82
C ARG A 224 -1.88 -17.36 5.71
N THR A 225 -2.57 -16.23 5.60
CA THR A 225 -3.77 -15.92 6.38
C THR A 225 -4.89 -15.58 5.41
N SER A 226 -6.06 -16.21 5.59
CA SER A 226 -7.23 -15.93 4.78
C SER A 226 -7.88 -14.58 5.18
N HIS A 227 -8.71 -14.02 4.30
CA HIS A 227 -9.54 -12.87 4.60
C HIS A 227 -10.34 -13.07 5.90
N GLN A 228 -11.04 -14.21 6.02
CA GLN A 228 -11.84 -14.55 7.20
C GLN A 228 -11.03 -14.56 8.49
N THR A 229 -9.87 -15.21 8.48
CA THR A 229 -8.97 -15.24 9.64
C THR A 229 -8.38 -13.85 9.91
N GLY A 230 -8.10 -13.08 8.86
CA GLY A 230 -7.58 -11.71 8.96
C GLY A 230 -8.53 -10.79 9.70
N VAL A 231 -9.80 -10.77 9.31
CA VAL A 231 -10.84 -10.00 10.02
C VAL A 231 -10.92 -10.40 11.50
N THR A 232 -10.88 -11.71 11.79
CA THR A 232 -10.89 -12.22 13.18
C THR A 232 -9.66 -11.76 13.96
N ARG A 233 -8.47 -11.81 13.37
CA ARG A 233 -7.22 -11.34 14.01
C ARG A 233 -7.27 -9.84 14.33
N TRP A 234 -7.71 -9.02 13.37
CA TRP A 234 -7.83 -7.59 13.58
C TRP A 234 -8.85 -7.26 14.67
N ARG A 235 -9.96 -7.99 14.75
CA ARG A 235 -10.95 -7.85 15.84
C ARG A 235 -10.43 -8.25 17.21
N GLY A 236 -9.41 -9.10 17.27
CA GLY A 236 -8.67 -9.36 18.50
C GLY A 236 -8.01 -8.11 19.09
N ARG A 237 -7.68 -7.10 18.26
CA ARG A 237 -7.18 -5.78 18.68
C ARG A 237 -8.31 -4.83 19.12
N GLY A 238 -9.54 -5.05 18.66
CA GLY A 238 -10.74 -4.29 18.99
C GLY A 238 -11.83 -4.48 17.93
N ALA A 239 -13.10 -4.39 18.34
CA ALA A 239 -14.24 -4.61 17.45
C ALA A 239 -14.31 -3.63 16.27
N GLN A 240 -13.65 -2.47 16.38
CA GLN A 240 -13.56 -1.42 15.36
C GLN A 240 -12.53 -1.73 14.25
N TYR A 241 -11.79 -2.84 14.34
CA TYR A 241 -10.78 -3.22 13.35
C TYR A 241 -11.24 -4.37 12.47
N SER A 242 -10.89 -4.31 11.18
CA SER A 242 -11.11 -5.42 10.23
C SER A 242 -9.95 -5.64 9.27
N GLY A 243 -9.04 -4.67 9.13
CA GLY A 243 -7.92 -4.67 8.17
C GLY A 243 -7.99 -3.50 7.18
N ALA A 244 -7.33 -3.63 6.04
CA ALA A 244 -7.26 -2.57 5.04
C ALA A 244 -8.61 -2.32 4.37
N SER A 245 -8.89 -1.04 4.08
CA SER A 245 -9.98 -0.64 3.18
C SER A 245 -9.51 -0.60 1.72
N GLY A 246 -10.43 -0.87 0.79
CA GLY A 246 -10.22 -0.69 -0.65
C GLY A 246 -9.94 0.74 -1.06
N SER A 247 -10.28 1.71 -0.25
CA SER A 247 -9.97 3.13 -0.44
C SER A 247 -8.45 3.38 -0.54
N LEU A 248 -7.62 2.64 0.20
CA LEU A 248 -6.16 2.69 0.07
C LEU A 248 -5.70 2.47 -1.38
N ILE A 249 -6.31 1.52 -2.08
CA ILE A 249 -5.96 1.22 -3.48
C ILE A 249 -6.35 2.39 -4.38
N LYS A 250 -7.54 2.96 -4.14
CA LYS A 250 -8.03 4.15 -4.86
C LYS A 250 -7.13 5.36 -4.63
N PHE A 251 -6.67 5.57 -3.40
CA PHE A 251 -5.73 6.62 -3.04
C PHE A 251 -4.39 6.48 -3.78
N LEU A 252 -3.79 5.28 -3.78
CA LEU A 252 -2.53 5.02 -4.45
C LEU A 252 -2.63 5.24 -5.97
N ASP A 253 -3.71 4.79 -6.62
CA ASP A 253 -3.98 5.08 -8.04
C ASP A 253 -4.08 6.59 -8.30
N ALA A 254 -4.80 7.31 -7.44
CA ALA A 254 -4.94 8.76 -7.59
C ALA A 254 -3.59 9.48 -7.42
N MET A 255 -2.75 9.08 -6.48
CA MET A 255 -1.41 9.65 -6.29
C MET A 255 -0.48 9.35 -7.47
N MET A 256 -0.55 8.13 -8.05
CA MET A 256 0.16 7.83 -9.30
C MET A 256 -0.26 8.77 -10.43
N ARG A 257 -1.54 9.01 -10.58
CA ARG A 257 -2.07 9.90 -11.62
C ARG A 257 -1.64 11.35 -11.36
N LEU A 258 -1.86 11.89 -10.16
CA LEU A 258 -1.59 13.30 -9.81
C LEU A 258 -0.11 13.67 -9.80
N LYS A 259 0.78 12.75 -9.42
CA LYS A 259 2.21 13.02 -9.29
C LYS A 259 3.03 12.57 -10.50
N TYR A 260 2.64 11.48 -11.12
CA TYR A 260 3.41 10.87 -12.21
C TYR A 260 2.73 10.98 -13.58
N GLY A 261 1.52 11.54 -13.66
CA GLY A 261 0.78 11.67 -14.92
C GLY A 261 0.48 10.34 -15.58
N ARG A 262 0.21 9.25 -14.82
CA ARG A 262 0.06 7.90 -15.36
C ARG A 262 -1.13 7.16 -14.78
N LYS A 263 -1.74 6.31 -15.63
CA LYS A 263 -2.65 5.25 -15.18
C LYS A 263 -1.82 4.06 -14.71
N GLY A 264 -1.90 3.72 -13.42
CA GLY A 264 -1.11 2.64 -12.82
C GLY A 264 0.39 2.94 -12.69
N ASN A 265 1.11 2.03 -12.04
CA ASN A 265 2.50 2.21 -11.59
C ASN A 265 3.55 1.52 -12.48
N SER A 266 3.13 0.60 -13.37
CA SER A 266 4.02 -0.16 -14.24
C SER A 266 4.92 0.74 -15.11
N GLY A 267 6.21 0.44 -15.18
CA GLY A 267 7.21 1.24 -15.89
C GLY A 267 7.60 2.53 -15.18
N LYS A 268 7.19 2.73 -13.91
CA LYS A 268 7.57 3.90 -13.09
C LYS A 268 7.99 3.51 -11.68
N ILE A 269 7.12 2.85 -10.92
CA ILE A 269 7.40 2.25 -9.60
C ILE A 269 6.86 0.83 -9.65
N GLU A 270 7.70 -0.13 -10.03
CA GLU A 270 7.25 -1.49 -10.29
C GLU A 270 6.78 -2.23 -9.03
N GLY A 271 7.35 -1.92 -7.88
CA GLY A 271 7.19 -2.73 -6.69
C GLY A 271 7.86 -4.09 -6.83
N CYS A 272 7.64 -4.98 -5.86
CA CYS A 272 8.19 -6.34 -5.89
C CYS A 272 7.29 -7.27 -6.72
N THR A 273 7.50 -7.31 -8.03
CA THR A 273 6.68 -8.06 -9.01
C THR A 273 7.47 -9.10 -9.79
N ASN A 274 8.81 -9.02 -9.75
CA ASN A 274 9.72 -9.90 -10.49
C ASN A 274 10.86 -10.40 -9.59
N TYR A 275 10.49 -10.97 -8.44
CA TYR A 275 11.44 -11.50 -7.44
C TYR A 275 11.10 -12.93 -7.00
N ASN A 276 10.58 -13.75 -7.92
CA ASN A 276 10.12 -15.10 -7.65
C ASN A 276 11.19 -16.14 -7.97
N TYR A 277 12.22 -16.25 -7.14
CA TYR A 277 13.31 -17.20 -7.30
C TYR A 277 13.18 -18.38 -6.35
N GLN A 278 13.56 -19.56 -6.83
CA GLN A 278 13.77 -20.77 -6.05
C GLN A 278 15.04 -21.45 -6.54
N TYR A 279 16.00 -21.66 -5.66
CA TYR A 279 17.30 -22.23 -5.98
C TYR A 279 17.56 -23.47 -5.15
N THR A 280 18.06 -24.51 -5.80
CA THR A 280 18.59 -25.71 -5.13
C THR A 280 19.92 -25.38 -4.49
N VAL A 281 20.11 -25.80 -3.25
CA VAL A 281 21.38 -25.68 -2.53
C VAL A 281 22.49 -26.42 -3.28
N ALA A 282 23.65 -25.78 -3.43
CA ALA A 282 24.75 -26.30 -4.23
C ALA A 282 25.70 -27.24 -3.45
N VAL A 283 25.82 -27.06 -2.12
CA VAL A 283 26.69 -27.84 -1.23
C VAL A 283 25.95 -28.20 0.03
N SER A 284 26.11 -29.47 0.47
CA SER A 284 25.55 -29.92 1.75
C SER A 284 26.39 -29.42 2.91
N GLU A 285 25.75 -28.85 3.92
CA GLU A 285 26.40 -28.43 5.16
C GLU A 285 25.54 -28.83 6.38
N THR A 286 26.17 -29.04 7.52
CA THR A 286 25.49 -29.43 8.77
C THR A 286 25.79 -28.42 9.87
N GLY A 287 24.77 -28.02 10.64
CA GLY A 287 24.92 -27.11 11.77
C GLY A 287 25.36 -25.70 11.37
N VAL A 288 24.85 -25.15 10.28
CA VAL A 288 25.25 -23.85 9.69
C VAL A 288 24.16 -22.80 9.82
N GLU A 289 24.53 -21.52 9.63
CA GLU A 289 23.62 -20.37 9.55
C GLU A 289 23.60 -19.77 8.13
N ARG A 290 24.04 -20.52 7.13
CA ARG A 290 24.17 -20.09 5.74
C ARG A 290 23.68 -21.15 4.76
N VAL A 291 23.37 -20.71 3.56
CA VAL A 291 23.02 -21.57 2.43
C VAL A 291 24.04 -21.34 1.32
N ILE A 292 24.64 -22.42 0.79
CA ILE A 292 25.58 -22.33 -0.33
C ILE A 292 24.84 -22.43 -1.65
N LEU A 293 24.96 -21.38 -2.47
CA LEU A 293 24.44 -21.29 -3.82
C LEU A 293 25.56 -21.14 -4.84
N THR A 294 25.29 -21.36 -6.12
CA THR A 294 26.22 -20.94 -7.18
C THR A 294 26.29 -19.41 -7.23
N LYS A 295 27.41 -18.86 -7.71
CA LYS A 295 27.58 -17.39 -7.84
C LYS A 295 26.46 -16.79 -8.72
N GLU A 296 26.09 -17.46 -9.81
CA GLU A 296 25.02 -17.02 -10.71
C GLU A 296 23.65 -16.94 -10.00
N GLN A 297 23.28 -17.96 -9.24
CA GLN A 297 22.03 -17.97 -8.46
C GLN A 297 21.97 -16.80 -7.48
N ALA A 298 23.05 -16.55 -6.75
CA ALA A 298 23.12 -15.55 -5.72
C ALA A 298 23.03 -14.09 -6.23
N THR A 299 23.39 -13.84 -7.50
CA THR A 299 23.29 -12.49 -8.12
C THR A 299 21.84 -11.96 -8.18
N ASN A 300 20.86 -12.85 -8.07
CA ASN A 300 19.45 -12.47 -8.05
C ASN A 300 18.91 -12.12 -6.66
N LEU A 301 19.66 -12.44 -5.61
CA LEU A 301 19.23 -12.23 -4.24
C LEU A 301 19.72 -10.87 -3.71
N LEU A 302 18.96 -10.28 -2.80
CA LEU A 302 19.23 -8.98 -2.19
C LEU A 302 19.39 -9.14 -0.67
N VAL A 303 20.44 -8.55 -0.12
CA VAL A 303 20.61 -8.47 1.35
C VAL A 303 19.46 -7.66 1.92
N GLY A 304 18.90 -8.10 3.03
CA GLY A 304 17.71 -7.54 3.67
C GLY A 304 16.38 -8.06 3.12
N SER A 305 16.37 -8.79 1.99
CA SER A 305 15.15 -9.46 1.49
C SER A 305 14.85 -10.71 2.31
N ALA A 306 13.59 -11.14 2.27
CA ALA A 306 13.14 -12.34 2.99
C ALA A 306 13.21 -13.59 2.11
N VAL A 307 13.58 -14.72 2.74
CA VAL A 307 13.64 -16.03 2.12
C VAL A 307 13.03 -17.12 2.99
N MET A 308 12.63 -18.22 2.39
CA MET A 308 12.24 -19.47 3.05
C MET A 308 13.12 -20.62 2.60
N LEU A 309 13.32 -21.61 3.46
CA LEU A 309 14.14 -22.79 3.18
C LEU A 309 13.36 -24.06 3.52
N GLY A 310 13.36 -25.02 2.60
CA GLY A 310 12.68 -26.30 2.79
C GLY A 310 13.21 -27.38 1.87
N ILE A 311 12.54 -28.54 1.92
CA ILE A 311 12.97 -29.79 1.24
C ILE A 311 12.15 -30.11 -0.02
N GLN A 312 11.27 -29.21 -0.43
CA GLN A 312 10.42 -29.40 -1.61
C GLN A 312 10.55 -28.22 -2.57
N SER A 313 10.69 -28.54 -3.87
CA SER A 313 10.59 -27.57 -4.96
C SER A 313 9.13 -27.33 -5.36
N GLY A 314 8.90 -26.26 -6.11
CA GLY A 314 7.63 -25.98 -6.78
C GLY A 314 7.20 -24.51 -6.68
N SER A 315 6.35 -24.11 -7.61
CA SER A 315 5.80 -22.73 -7.66
C SER A 315 4.79 -22.47 -6.55
N ASP A 316 4.07 -23.50 -6.12
CA ASP A 316 3.19 -23.43 -4.96
C ASP A 316 3.99 -23.73 -3.68
N ARG A 317 4.42 -22.64 -3.00
CA ARG A 317 5.19 -22.70 -1.76
C ARG A 317 4.30 -22.69 -0.51
N ASN A 318 3.09 -23.17 -0.64
CA ASN A 318 2.12 -23.22 0.47
C ASN A 318 2.23 -24.49 1.30
N THR A 319 2.85 -25.53 0.75
CA THR A 319 3.10 -26.80 1.43
C THR A 319 4.18 -26.61 2.50
N ALA A 320 3.98 -27.14 3.70
CA ALA A 320 4.92 -27.03 4.82
C ALA A 320 6.36 -27.47 4.46
N SER A 321 6.50 -28.45 3.56
CA SER A 321 7.81 -28.92 3.08
C SER A 321 8.63 -27.85 2.33
N ASN A 322 7.99 -26.79 1.79
CA ASN A 322 8.71 -25.69 1.11
C ASN A 322 9.40 -24.73 2.09
N TYR A 323 9.00 -24.74 3.36
CA TYR A 323 9.54 -23.89 4.42
C TYR A 323 9.77 -24.65 5.73
N SER A 324 10.03 -25.96 5.63
CA SER A 324 10.17 -26.85 6.78
C SER A 324 11.38 -26.56 7.65
N ILE A 325 12.39 -25.87 7.11
CA ILE A 325 13.61 -25.49 7.86
C ILE A 325 13.42 -24.10 8.46
N PHE A 326 13.04 -23.12 7.65
CA PHE A 326 12.61 -21.80 8.14
C PHE A 326 11.69 -21.09 7.13
N ASP A 327 10.87 -20.16 7.63
CA ASP A 327 9.94 -19.37 6.85
C ASP A 327 10.14 -17.86 7.09
N GLY A 328 10.42 -17.13 6.00
CA GLY A 328 10.53 -15.67 6.01
C GLY A 328 11.67 -15.18 6.91
N LYS A 329 12.92 -15.58 6.64
CA LYS A 329 14.11 -15.07 7.31
C LYS A 329 14.83 -14.06 6.43
N LEU A 330 15.42 -13.03 7.03
CA LEU A 330 16.13 -12.00 6.29
C LEU A 330 17.53 -12.46 5.88
N ILE A 331 17.93 -12.16 4.65
CA ILE A 331 19.32 -12.32 4.20
C ILE A 331 20.15 -11.21 4.86
N THR A 332 21.17 -11.59 5.62
CA THR A 332 22.06 -10.65 6.33
C THR A 332 23.33 -10.34 5.56
N ALA A 333 23.84 -11.32 4.79
CA ALA A 333 25.03 -11.15 3.93
C ALA A 333 25.03 -12.16 2.79
N ILE A 334 25.74 -11.81 1.72
CA ILE A 334 26.06 -12.71 0.59
C ILE A 334 27.55 -12.57 0.33
N GLU A 335 28.30 -13.64 0.56
CA GLU A 335 29.78 -13.63 0.50
C GLU A 335 30.30 -14.68 -0.47
N THR A 336 31.41 -14.39 -1.14
CA THR A 336 32.11 -15.40 -1.92
C THR A 336 32.88 -16.34 -1.00
N VAL A 337 32.70 -17.64 -1.17
CA VAL A 337 33.43 -18.68 -0.44
C VAL A 337 34.04 -19.70 -1.41
N THR A 338 35.21 -20.22 -1.07
CA THR A 338 35.83 -21.32 -1.84
C THR A 338 35.64 -22.61 -1.04
N ILE A 339 35.01 -23.59 -1.66
CA ILE A 339 34.84 -24.94 -1.08
C ILE A 339 35.57 -25.90 -2.01
N GLU A 340 36.52 -26.61 -1.45
CA GLU A 340 37.54 -27.40 -2.23
C GLU A 340 38.31 -26.47 -3.21
N THR A 341 37.98 -26.48 -4.48
CA THR A 341 38.64 -25.64 -5.50
C THR A 341 37.67 -24.76 -6.26
N LYS A 342 36.41 -24.77 -5.88
CA LYS A 342 35.34 -24.07 -6.59
C LYS A 342 34.78 -22.91 -5.75
N GLU A 343 34.55 -21.78 -6.43
CA GLU A 343 33.91 -20.62 -5.82
C GLU A 343 32.37 -20.75 -5.84
N TYR A 344 31.77 -20.37 -4.72
CA TYR A 344 30.33 -20.31 -4.47
C TYR A 344 29.96 -19.00 -3.79
N SER A 345 28.67 -18.79 -3.56
CA SER A 345 28.14 -17.74 -2.70
C SER A 345 27.52 -18.36 -1.45
N ALA A 346 27.97 -17.90 -0.28
CA ALA A 346 27.34 -18.18 1.00
C ALA A 346 26.29 -17.11 1.28
N VAL A 347 25.03 -17.50 1.41
CA VAL A 347 23.90 -16.66 1.75
C VAL A 347 23.59 -16.84 3.24
N TYR A 348 23.95 -15.87 4.05
CA TYR A 348 23.68 -15.85 5.49
C TYR A 348 22.27 -15.34 5.77
N VAL A 349 21.60 -15.94 6.76
CA VAL A 349 20.23 -15.57 7.14
C VAL A 349 20.13 -15.31 8.64
N ASP A 350 19.29 -14.34 9.03
CA ASP A 350 18.94 -14.14 10.43
C ASP A 350 17.94 -15.20 10.89
N ASN A 351 18.45 -16.31 11.42
CA ASN A 351 17.65 -17.38 12.00
C ASN A 351 17.62 -17.33 13.53
N GLY A 352 17.95 -16.19 14.14
CA GLY A 352 17.99 -16.01 15.60
C GLY A 352 19.04 -16.90 16.27
N GLY A 353 20.21 -17.09 15.64
CA GLY A 353 21.32 -17.92 16.14
C GLY A 353 21.04 -19.43 16.06
N LYS A 354 19.97 -19.87 15.40
CA LYS A 354 19.66 -21.30 15.22
C LYS A 354 20.32 -21.81 13.95
N THR A 355 21.12 -22.87 14.11
CA THR A 355 21.72 -23.59 12.99
C THR A 355 20.73 -24.53 12.32
N PHE A 356 21.04 -24.91 11.09
CA PHE A 356 20.26 -25.86 10.29
C PHE A 356 21.16 -26.69 9.37
N ASP A 357 20.60 -27.76 8.82
CA ASP A 357 21.29 -28.63 7.86
C ASP A 357 20.75 -28.35 6.45
N THR A 358 21.64 -28.46 5.46
CA THR A 358 21.28 -28.38 4.05
C THR A 358 21.79 -29.60 3.30
N THR A 359 21.04 -30.04 2.29
CA THR A 359 21.42 -31.14 1.41
C THR A 359 21.42 -30.67 -0.05
N ALA A 360 22.58 -30.75 -0.70
CA ALA A 360 22.72 -30.40 -2.10
C ALA A 360 21.73 -31.21 -2.98
N GLY A 361 21.08 -30.54 -3.91
CA GLY A 361 20.10 -31.15 -4.80
C GLY A 361 18.70 -31.38 -4.20
N SER A 362 18.50 -31.25 -2.87
CA SER A 362 17.23 -31.54 -2.22
C SER A 362 16.76 -30.48 -1.21
N THR A 363 17.59 -29.52 -0.90
CA THR A 363 17.18 -28.32 -0.12
C THR A 363 17.03 -27.13 -1.06
N TYR A 364 15.99 -26.34 -0.86
CA TYR A 364 15.61 -25.24 -1.74
C TYR A 364 15.46 -23.93 -0.98
N LEU A 365 16.23 -22.92 -1.39
CA LEU A 365 16.08 -21.53 -0.93
C LEU A 365 15.12 -20.80 -1.87
N SER A 366 14.08 -20.20 -1.33
CA SER A 366 13.06 -19.48 -2.10
C SER A 366 12.89 -18.07 -1.59
N THR A 367 12.71 -17.10 -2.47
CA THR A 367 12.34 -15.73 -2.10
C THR A 367 10.94 -15.68 -1.49
N SER A 368 10.70 -14.74 -0.60
CA SER A 368 9.46 -14.52 0.15
C SER A 368 9.08 -13.04 0.11
N PRO A 369 7.81 -12.68 0.39
CA PRO A 369 7.42 -11.28 0.54
C PRO A 369 8.29 -10.54 1.56
N TYR A 370 8.60 -9.27 1.25
CA TYR A 370 9.44 -8.42 2.09
C TYR A 370 8.80 -8.11 3.44
N TYR A 371 9.64 -7.96 4.45
CA TYR A 371 9.25 -7.32 5.70
C TYR A 371 8.90 -5.84 5.44
N SER A 372 8.03 -5.29 6.27
CA SER A 372 7.68 -3.87 6.24
C SER A 372 8.88 -2.97 6.53
N GLY A 373 8.85 -1.75 5.99
CA GLY A 373 9.88 -0.74 6.24
C GLY A 373 11.11 -0.81 5.32
N TRP A 374 11.08 -1.62 4.27
CA TRP A 374 12.14 -1.64 3.27
C TRP A 374 12.45 -0.25 2.72
N ASN A 375 11.40 0.53 2.44
CA ASN A 375 11.51 1.86 1.87
C ASN A 375 11.80 2.97 2.89
N ASP A 376 11.91 2.69 4.19
CA ASP A 376 12.19 3.72 5.21
C ASP A 376 13.56 4.39 5.02
N ASN A 377 14.48 3.70 4.38
CA ASN A 377 15.84 4.16 4.08
C ASN A 377 16.08 4.46 2.60
N VAL A 378 15.02 4.52 1.78
CA VAL A 378 15.14 4.86 0.36
C VAL A 378 15.43 6.34 0.20
N LEU A 379 16.42 6.69 -0.63
CA LEU A 379 16.73 8.07 -0.98
C LEU A 379 15.52 8.71 -1.68
N GLY A 380 15.05 9.85 -1.16
CA GLY A 380 13.89 10.56 -1.70
C GLY A 380 12.52 9.97 -1.31
N ARG A 381 12.43 8.77 -0.76
CA ARG A 381 11.20 8.12 -0.22
C ARG A 381 10.02 8.05 -1.22
N ASP A 382 10.29 8.01 -2.50
CA ASP A 382 9.29 8.10 -3.57
C ASP A 382 9.31 6.92 -4.54
N GLY A 383 9.97 5.81 -4.20
CA GLY A 383 10.02 4.64 -5.06
C GLY A 383 10.97 3.54 -4.61
N SER A 384 11.19 2.56 -5.47
CA SER A 384 12.13 1.46 -5.26
C SER A 384 13.56 1.95 -5.22
N LYS A 385 14.42 1.27 -4.47
CA LYS A 385 15.87 1.49 -4.44
C LYS A 385 16.55 1.24 -5.78
N ILE A 386 16.06 0.26 -6.53
CA ILE A 386 16.58 -0.14 -7.85
C ILE A 386 15.70 0.47 -8.92
N SER A 387 16.18 0.48 -10.16
CA SER A 387 15.41 0.95 -11.31
C SER A 387 13.95 0.50 -11.23
N PRO A 388 12.98 1.36 -11.51
CA PRO A 388 11.55 1.02 -11.47
C PRO A 388 11.17 -0.15 -12.36
N THR A 389 12.03 -0.52 -13.31
CA THR A 389 11.84 -1.68 -14.18
C THR A 389 12.41 -2.98 -13.62
N SER A 390 13.12 -2.97 -12.49
CA SER A 390 13.69 -4.19 -11.88
C SER A 390 12.61 -5.09 -11.28
N GLY A 391 11.58 -4.52 -10.67
CA GLY A 391 10.50 -5.25 -10.02
C GLY A 391 10.93 -6.12 -8.84
N LYS A 392 12.12 -5.88 -8.27
CA LYS A 392 12.67 -6.74 -7.20
C LYS A 392 12.34 -6.26 -5.78
N GLU A 393 11.90 -5.02 -5.59
CA GLU A 393 11.76 -4.37 -4.28
C GLU A 393 10.38 -3.73 -4.14
N PRO A 394 9.87 -3.56 -2.90
CA PRO A 394 8.65 -2.80 -2.65
C PRO A 394 8.70 -1.38 -3.20
N GLY A 395 7.55 -0.84 -3.59
CA GLY A 395 7.40 0.57 -3.95
C GLY A 395 6.93 1.43 -2.78
N MET A 396 7.06 2.75 -2.93
CA MET A 396 6.49 3.73 -2.02
C MET A 396 5.87 4.89 -2.80
N ILE A 397 4.65 5.24 -2.47
CA ILE A 397 3.97 6.44 -2.98
C ILE A 397 3.38 7.18 -1.81
N GLN A 398 3.63 8.48 -1.73
CA GLN A 398 3.04 9.38 -0.74
C GLN A 398 3.23 8.87 0.71
N GLY A 399 4.42 8.33 1.02
CA GLY A 399 4.76 7.78 2.32
C GLY A 399 4.23 6.37 2.59
N VAL A 400 3.37 5.82 1.76
CA VAL A 400 2.79 4.47 1.89
C VAL A 400 3.63 3.46 1.12
N GLU A 401 4.13 2.43 1.82
CA GLU A 401 4.80 1.28 1.22
C GLU A 401 3.78 0.31 0.64
N PHE A 402 3.99 -0.15 -0.59
CA PHE A 402 3.07 -1.05 -1.27
C PHE A 402 3.81 -2.08 -2.13
N MET A 403 3.09 -3.14 -2.56
CA MET A 403 3.63 -4.20 -3.44
C MET A 403 4.92 -4.83 -2.88
N ASN A 404 4.84 -5.34 -1.65
CA ASN A 404 5.96 -5.99 -0.94
C ASN A 404 6.30 -7.41 -1.46
N GLY A 405 5.72 -7.83 -2.57
CA GLY A 405 5.85 -9.18 -3.14
C GLY A 405 4.67 -10.10 -2.84
N SER A 406 3.64 -9.61 -2.14
CA SER A 406 2.38 -10.32 -1.93
C SER A 406 1.18 -9.50 -2.40
N TYR A 407 0.09 -10.19 -2.73
CA TYR A 407 -1.21 -9.54 -2.83
C TYR A 407 -1.57 -8.87 -1.52
N LEU A 408 -2.18 -7.70 -1.59
CA LEU A 408 -2.87 -7.08 -0.46
C LEU A 408 -4.27 -7.67 -0.35
N ILE A 409 -4.62 -8.22 0.80
CA ILE A 409 -5.98 -8.66 1.12
C ILE A 409 -6.71 -7.48 1.75
N VAL A 410 -7.69 -6.96 1.02
CA VAL A 410 -8.60 -5.90 1.47
C VAL A 410 -9.74 -6.53 2.26
N SER A 411 -10.14 -5.93 3.37
CA SER A 411 -11.13 -6.53 4.28
C SER A 411 -12.58 -6.10 4.01
N ASP A 412 -12.80 -4.85 3.63
CA ASP A 412 -14.13 -4.26 3.49
C ASP A 412 -14.77 -4.43 2.10
N GLU A 413 -14.04 -5.04 1.16
CA GLU A 413 -14.56 -5.40 -0.16
C GLU A 413 -14.71 -6.92 -0.27
N LEU A 414 -15.87 -7.36 -0.74
CA LEU A 414 -16.13 -8.71 -1.20
C LEU A 414 -16.57 -8.68 -2.65
N TRP A 415 -16.07 -9.60 -3.44
CA TRP A 415 -16.41 -9.72 -4.86
C TRP A 415 -17.24 -10.97 -5.09
N GLN A 416 -18.15 -10.94 -6.08
CA GLN A 416 -19.06 -12.04 -6.31
C GLN A 416 -19.09 -12.45 -7.77
N TRP A 417 -18.88 -13.74 -8.00
CA TRP A 417 -19.21 -14.39 -9.26
C TRP A 417 -20.69 -14.79 -9.30
N SER A 418 -21.30 -14.60 -10.47
CA SER A 418 -22.64 -15.06 -10.83
C SER A 418 -22.70 -15.37 -12.33
N GLN A 419 -23.85 -15.83 -12.82
CA GLN A 419 -24.11 -15.97 -14.26
C GLN A 419 -25.33 -15.17 -14.68
N ASP A 420 -25.31 -14.65 -15.90
CA ASP A 420 -26.48 -14.07 -16.56
C ASP A 420 -27.37 -15.14 -17.21
N ALA A 421 -28.47 -14.71 -17.84
CA ALA A 421 -29.41 -15.61 -18.53
C ALA A 421 -28.79 -16.35 -19.73
N ASN A 422 -27.64 -15.88 -20.24
CA ASN A 422 -26.90 -16.52 -21.35
C ASN A 422 -25.72 -17.38 -20.84
N GLU A 423 -25.67 -17.63 -19.54
CA GLU A 423 -24.61 -18.36 -18.86
C GLU A 423 -23.23 -17.67 -18.89
N ASN A 424 -23.15 -16.38 -19.28
CA ASN A 424 -21.92 -15.61 -19.16
C ASN A 424 -21.59 -15.38 -17.70
N TYR A 425 -20.30 -15.40 -17.36
CA TYR A 425 -19.84 -15.12 -16.01
C TYR A 425 -19.88 -13.63 -15.73
N CYS A 426 -20.54 -13.24 -14.65
CA CYS A 426 -20.66 -11.88 -14.15
C CYS A 426 -19.86 -11.72 -12.85
N PHE A 427 -19.14 -10.61 -12.72
CA PHE A 427 -18.33 -10.33 -11.54
C PHE A 427 -18.61 -8.93 -11.01
N ASP A 428 -19.04 -8.85 -9.76
CA ASP A 428 -19.51 -7.65 -9.08
C ASP A 428 -18.72 -7.35 -7.82
N CYS A 429 -18.67 -6.06 -7.44
CA CYS A 429 -18.05 -5.56 -6.21
C CYS A 429 -19.11 -5.18 -5.17
N TYR A 430 -18.87 -5.59 -3.94
CA TYR A 430 -19.65 -5.21 -2.75
C TYR A 430 -18.73 -4.63 -1.69
N LYS A 431 -19.16 -3.58 -0.99
CA LYS A 431 -18.40 -2.92 0.07
C LYS A 431 -19.21 -2.81 1.35
N CYS A 432 -18.53 -3.04 2.47
CA CYS A 432 -19.01 -2.75 3.81
C CYS A 432 -18.39 -1.43 4.27
N TYR A 433 -19.23 -0.44 4.55
CA TYR A 433 -18.77 0.91 4.93
C TYR A 433 -18.51 1.06 6.44
N ASP A 434 -18.94 0.10 7.25
CA ASP A 434 -18.68 0.06 8.70
C ASP A 434 -17.67 -1.06 9.00
N GLN A 435 -16.44 -0.68 9.31
CA GLN A 435 -15.36 -1.63 9.59
C GLN A 435 -15.71 -2.61 10.73
N SER A 436 -16.55 -2.21 11.68
CA SER A 436 -17.00 -3.08 12.77
C SER A 436 -17.96 -4.19 12.31
N LYS A 437 -18.54 -4.07 11.13
CA LYS A 437 -19.49 -5.02 10.54
C LYS A 437 -18.92 -5.84 9.40
N VAL A 438 -17.67 -5.59 9.00
CA VAL A 438 -17.00 -6.38 7.98
C VAL A 438 -17.05 -7.87 8.33
N GLY A 439 -17.38 -8.70 7.36
CA GLY A 439 -17.48 -10.15 7.50
C GLY A 439 -16.99 -10.87 6.25
N SER A 440 -17.23 -12.18 6.18
CA SER A 440 -16.78 -13.03 5.08
C SER A 440 -17.92 -13.51 4.18
N ALA A 441 -19.10 -12.88 4.31
CA ALA A 441 -20.27 -13.12 3.48
C ALA A 441 -20.93 -11.81 3.11
N ILE A 442 -21.46 -11.74 1.90
CA ILE A 442 -22.29 -10.63 1.45
C ILE A 442 -23.66 -10.77 2.14
N ASN A 443 -23.96 -9.84 3.02
CA ASN A 443 -25.19 -9.75 3.80
C ASN A 443 -25.69 -8.30 3.81
N GLU A 444 -26.63 -7.95 4.67
CA GLU A 444 -27.24 -6.61 4.78
C GLU A 444 -26.25 -5.48 5.11
N ASN A 445 -25.03 -5.79 5.55
CA ASN A 445 -23.97 -4.79 5.82
C ASN A 445 -23.14 -4.47 4.57
N TYR A 446 -23.33 -5.21 3.46
CA TYR A 446 -22.62 -5.01 2.21
C TYR A 446 -23.53 -4.44 1.15
N GLU A 447 -23.11 -3.35 0.55
CA GLU A 447 -23.80 -2.71 -0.57
C GLU A 447 -23.10 -3.05 -1.89
N LYS A 448 -23.88 -3.37 -2.95
CA LYS A 448 -23.32 -3.49 -4.30
C LYS A 448 -22.83 -2.11 -4.74
N VAL A 449 -21.54 -2.01 -5.05
CA VAL A 449 -20.94 -0.76 -5.48
C VAL A 449 -21.45 -0.41 -6.88
N ASN A 450 -21.75 0.87 -7.11
CA ASN A 450 -22.20 1.37 -8.42
C ASN A 450 -20.99 1.51 -9.37
N VAL A 451 -20.56 0.37 -9.91
CA VAL A 451 -19.50 0.21 -10.91
C VAL A 451 -19.93 -0.80 -11.96
N PRO A 452 -19.31 -0.85 -13.16
CA PRO A 452 -19.68 -1.84 -14.17
C PRO A 452 -19.56 -3.28 -13.64
N THR A 453 -20.58 -4.11 -13.90
CA THR A 453 -20.44 -5.56 -13.80
C THR A 453 -19.47 -6.02 -14.90
N LEU A 454 -18.41 -6.73 -14.53
CA LEU A 454 -17.52 -7.34 -15.51
C LEU A 454 -18.17 -8.61 -16.05
N VAL A 455 -18.29 -8.70 -17.38
CA VAL A 455 -18.92 -9.85 -18.04
C VAL A 455 -17.90 -10.60 -18.88
N PHE A 456 -17.84 -11.91 -18.70
CA PHE A 456 -16.95 -12.81 -19.42
C PHE A 456 -17.76 -13.90 -20.11
N PRO A 457 -17.44 -14.26 -21.37
CA PRO A 457 -18.11 -15.35 -22.09
C PRO A 457 -18.08 -16.65 -21.28
N LYS A 458 -19.12 -17.48 -21.42
CA LYS A 458 -19.28 -18.77 -20.72
C LYS A 458 -18.16 -19.78 -21.00
N ASP A 459 -17.45 -19.62 -22.10
CA ASP A 459 -16.30 -20.44 -22.48
C ASP A 459 -14.95 -19.87 -22.02
N THR A 460 -14.97 -18.81 -21.20
CA THR A 460 -13.75 -18.25 -20.62
C THR A 460 -13.01 -19.31 -19.81
N ALA A 461 -11.74 -19.53 -20.12
CA ALA A 461 -10.90 -20.52 -19.43
C ALA A 461 -10.87 -20.31 -17.92
N ALA A 462 -10.81 -21.40 -17.16
CA ALA A 462 -10.87 -21.41 -15.69
C ALA A 462 -9.76 -20.57 -15.00
N TRP A 463 -8.67 -20.30 -15.68
CA TRP A 463 -7.60 -19.44 -15.20
C TRP A 463 -6.93 -18.73 -16.37
N THR A 464 -7.06 -17.40 -16.40
CA THR A 464 -6.44 -16.58 -17.45
C THR A 464 -6.19 -15.17 -16.95
N TRP A 465 -5.14 -14.54 -17.47
CA TRP A 465 -4.94 -13.11 -17.32
C TRP A 465 -5.75 -12.37 -18.37
N LYS A 466 -6.56 -11.43 -17.95
CA LYS A 466 -7.15 -10.36 -18.75
C LYS A 466 -6.47 -9.05 -18.37
N TYR A 467 -6.46 -8.08 -19.27
CA TYR A 467 -5.78 -6.80 -18.98
C TYR A 467 -6.80 -5.67 -18.94
N ILE A 468 -6.62 -4.78 -17.97
CA ILE A 468 -7.58 -3.72 -17.64
C ILE A 468 -7.37 -2.55 -18.60
N THR A 469 -8.45 -2.09 -19.24
CA THR A 469 -8.42 -0.94 -20.15
C THR A 469 -8.33 0.38 -19.40
N ASP A 470 -9.29 0.64 -18.54
CA ASP A 470 -9.43 1.82 -17.69
C ASP A 470 -10.08 1.41 -16.36
N ASN A 471 -9.93 2.22 -15.32
CA ASN A 471 -10.68 2.10 -14.08
C ASN A 471 -11.96 2.96 -14.16
N ALA A 472 -13.07 2.46 -13.65
CA ALA A 472 -14.32 3.19 -13.53
C ALA A 472 -14.16 4.39 -12.58
N ILE A 473 -14.89 5.46 -12.86
CA ILE A 473 -14.99 6.59 -11.93
C ILE A 473 -15.94 6.18 -10.81
N ASN A 474 -15.37 6.07 -9.61
CA ASN A 474 -16.10 5.75 -8.39
C ASN A 474 -15.36 6.35 -7.19
N ASP A 475 -16.08 6.79 -6.16
CA ASP A 475 -15.49 7.41 -4.98
C ASP A 475 -15.01 6.40 -3.94
N ASP A 476 -15.46 5.14 -4.00
CA ASP A 476 -15.33 4.15 -2.93
C ASP A 476 -14.32 3.04 -3.23
N VAL A 477 -14.19 2.66 -4.51
CA VAL A 477 -13.34 1.54 -4.93
C VAL A 477 -12.57 1.86 -6.21
N LEU A 478 -11.44 1.21 -6.41
CA LEU A 478 -10.77 1.16 -7.70
C LEU A 478 -11.21 -0.10 -8.44
N TRP A 479 -12.05 0.04 -9.47
CA TRP A 479 -12.66 -1.06 -10.18
C TRP A 479 -12.42 -0.98 -11.69
N PRO A 480 -12.14 -2.09 -12.39
CA PRO A 480 -12.00 -2.07 -13.85
C PRO A 480 -13.27 -1.59 -14.57
N GLU A 481 -13.11 -0.73 -15.56
CA GLU A 481 -14.18 -0.38 -16.50
C GLU A 481 -14.43 -1.53 -17.48
N ALA A 482 -13.34 -2.14 -17.98
CA ALA A 482 -13.34 -3.34 -18.80
C ALA A 482 -11.97 -4.06 -18.72
N THR A 483 -11.92 -5.31 -19.20
CA THR A 483 -10.75 -6.20 -19.08
C THR A 483 -10.30 -6.79 -20.41
N ASN A 484 -10.41 -6.02 -21.49
CA ASN A 484 -10.08 -6.44 -22.85
C ASN A 484 -8.93 -5.62 -23.48
N ALA A 485 -8.04 -5.05 -22.66
CA ALA A 485 -6.81 -4.47 -23.17
C ALA A 485 -5.90 -5.55 -23.78
N SER A 486 -5.07 -5.17 -24.75
CA SER A 486 -4.26 -6.10 -25.52
C SER A 486 -3.05 -6.69 -24.77
N GLY A 487 -2.69 -6.14 -23.60
CA GLY A 487 -1.57 -6.64 -22.78
C GLY A 487 -1.28 -5.74 -21.59
N SER A 488 -0.29 -6.13 -20.79
CA SER A 488 0.13 -5.41 -19.56
C SER A 488 0.85 -4.08 -19.82
N GLY A 489 1.30 -3.83 -21.05
CA GLY A 489 1.99 -2.57 -21.41
C GLY A 489 1.04 -1.43 -21.80
N VAL A 490 -0.27 -1.61 -21.71
CA VAL A 490 -1.30 -0.68 -22.19
C VAL A 490 -2.45 -0.56 -21.18
N GLY A 491 -3.37 0.35 -21.44
CA GLY A 491 -4.51 0.61 -20.56
C GLY A 491 -4.08 1.18 -19.22
N VAL A 492 -4.28 0.44 -18.14
CA VAL A 492 -3.79 0.81 -16.80
C VAL A 492 -2.50 0.08 -16.41
N GLY A 493 -1.94 -0.74 -17.30
CA GLY A 493 -0.68 -1.45 -17.04
C GLY A 493 -0.79 -2.51 -15.93
N ALA A 494 -1.95 -3.16 -15.81
CA ALA A 494 -2.17 -4.21 -14.83
C ALA A 494 -3.18 -5.25 -15.32
N GLY A 495 -3.08 -6.45 -14.75
CA GLY A 495 -3.92 -7.60 -15.06
C GLY A 495 -5.12 -7.76 -14.14
N PHE A 496 -6.12 -8.46 -14.67
CA PHE A 496 -7.21 -9.07 -13.94
C PHE A 496 -7.04 -10.58 -14.02
N GLY A 497 -6.67 -11.21 -12.89
CA GLY A 497 -6.56 -12.66 -12.77
C GLY A 497 -7.95 -13.28 -12.74
N CYS A 498 -8.44 -13.69 -13.90
CA CYS A 498 -9.80 -14.18 -14.10
C CYS A 498 -9.88 -15.68 -13.73
N GLY A 499 -10.60 -16.00 -12.66
CA GLY A 499 -10.97 -17.35 -12.27
C GLY A 499 -12.50 -17.51 -12.25
N PRO A 500 -13.13 -17.58 -13.45
CA PRO A 500 -14.59 -17.55 -13.56
C PRO A 500 -15.24 -18.72 -12.84
N ALA A 501 -16.38 -18.45 -12.22
CA ALA A 501 -17.21 -19.42 -11.55
C ALA A 501 -18.70 -19.07 -11.69
N ALA A 502 -19.55 -20.08 -11.72
CA ALA A 502 -21.01 -19.90 -11.83
C ALA A 502 -21.60 -19.14 -10.63
N SER A 503 -20.94 -19.21 -9.47
CA SER A 503 -21.32 -18.49 -8.28
C SER A 503 -20.15 -18.42 -7.29
N GLY A 504 -20.28 -17.61 -6.25
CA GLY A 504 -19.42 -17.64 -5.08
C GLY A 504 -18.75 -16.32 -4.75
N VAL A 505 -18.56 -16.09 -3.45
CA VAL A 505 -17.91 -14.91 -2.90
C VAL A 505 -16.39 -15.06 -2.95
N ARG A 506 -15.73 -13.98 -3.27
CA ARG A 506 -14.27 -13.86 -3.34
C ARG A 506 -13.77 -12.76 -2.40
N ALA A 507 -12.64 -13.00 -1.77
CA ALA A 507 -11.91 -11.96 -1.07
C ALA A 507 -11.23 -11.01 -2.08
N ALA A 508 -11.15 -9.73 -1.75
CA ALA A 508 -10.50 -8.75 -2.59
C ALA A 508 -8.96 -8.83 -2.45
N TRP A 509 -8.32 -9.46 -3.44
CA TRP A 509 -6.87 -9.58 -3.55
C TRP A 509 -6.35 -8.64 -4.62
N CYS A 510 -5.52 -7.68 -4.22
CA CYS A 510 -5.05 -6.56 -5.04
C CYS A 510 -3.53 -6.54 -5.18
N PHE A 511 -2.99 -5.75 -6.11
CA PHE A 511 -1.57 -5.49 -6.42
C PHE A 511 -0.86 -6.57 -7.21
N GLY A 512 -1.12 -7.84 -6.98
CA GLY A 512 -0.32 -8.96 -7.53
C GLY A 512 0.80 -9.39 -6.58
N SER A 513 1.63 -10.33 -7.01
CA SER A 513 2.72 -10.88 -6.22
C SER A 513 4.05 -10.83 -6.95
N LEU A 514 5.12 -11.20 -6.26
CA LEU A 514 6.51 -11.18 -6.72
C LEU A 514 6.80 -12.04 -7.97
N GLY A 515 5.85 -12.80 -8.47
CA GLY A 515 5.99 -13.65 -9.66
C GLY A 515 5.14 -13.24 -10.87
N TYR A 516 4.41 -12.12 -10.81
CA TYR A 516 3.45 -11.77 -11.87
C TYR A 516 3.92 -10.68 -12.84
N GLY A 517 5.11 -10.08 -12.62
CA GLY A 517 5.69 -9.12 -13.55
C GLY A 517 4.70 -8.04 -13.97
N GLY A 518 4.59 -7.82 -15.26
CA GLY A 518 3.70 -6.79 -15.80
C GLY A 518 2.19 -7.01 -15.60
N SER A 519 1.76 -8.17 -15.08
CA SER A 519 0.35 -8.37 -14.68
C SER A 519 0.05 -7.82 -13.29
N ALA A 520 1.08 -7.63 -12.44
CA ALA A 520 0.96 -6.96 -11.15
C ALA A 520 0.85 -5.43 -11.31
N GLY A 521 0.36 -4.74 -10.29
CA GLY A 521 0.24 -3.29 -10.26
C GLY A 521 -0.87 -2.83 -9.32
N VAL A 522 -0.90 -1.55 -8.99
CA VAL A 522 -1.96 -0.97 -8.14
C VAL A 522 -3.37 -1.35 -8.63
N PRO A 523 -3.68 -1.30 -9.95
CA PRO A 523 -5.00 -1.71 -10.43
C PRO A 523 -5.22 -3.23 -10.52
N CYS A 524 -4.21 -4.07 -10.27
CA CYS A 524 -4.34 -5.53 -10.41
C CYS A 524 -5.40 -6.09 -9.45
N ARG A 525 -6.19 -7.05 -9.96
CA ARG A 525 -7.24 -7.77 -9.23
C ARG A 525 -7.11 -9.28 -9.45
N TYR A 526 -7.33 -10.05 -8.41
CA TYR A 526 -7.26 -11.52 -8.44
C TYR A 526 -8.59 -12.12 -7.99
N SER A 527 -9.40 -12.57 -8.93
CA SER A 527 -10.80 -12.98 -8.70
C SER A 527 -10.99 -14.44 -8.33
N ASN A 528 -9.90 -15.18 -8.00
CA ASN A 528 -9.98 -16.60 -7.71
C ASN A 528 -9.86 -16.95 -6.20
N ALA A 529 -9.51 -15.98 -5.35
CA ALA A 529 -9.35 -16.23 -3.93
C ALA A 529 -10.70 -16.22 -3.20
N GLY A 530 -11.14 -17.39 -2.70
CA GLY A 530 -12.27 -17.45 -1.76
C GLY A 530 -11.92 -16.80 -0.42
N VAL A 531 -12.92 -16.47 0.39
CA VAL A 531 -12.73 -15.81 1.69
C VAL A 531 -11.93 -16.64 2.72
N SER A 532 -11.87 -17.95 2.53
CA SER A 532 -11.05 -18.89 3.33
C SER A 532 -9.70 -19.22 2.70
N HIS A 533 -9.40 -18.66 1.50
CA HIS A 533 -8.15 -18.93 0.82
C HIS A 533 -6.98 -18.26 1.54
N ALA A 534 -5.95 -19.03 1.87
CA ALA A 534 -4.72 -18.58 2.50
C ALA A 534 -3.52 -19.01 1.66
N HIS A 535 -2.63 -18.07 1.34
CA HIS A 535 -1.48 -18.37 0.50
C HIS A 535 -0.24 -17.59 0.95
N TRP A 536 0.96 -18.10 0.68
CA TRP A 536 2.22 -17.49 1.06
C TRP A 536 2.44 -16.11 0.42
N TYR A 537 1.87 -15.87 -0.75
CA TYR A 537 1.90 -14.57 -1.45
C TYR A 537 0.63 -13.73 -1.25
N GLY A 538 -0.21 -14.03 -0.27
CA GLY A 538 -1.34 -13.21 0.14
C GLY A 538 -1.11 -12.71 1.56
N SER A 539 -1.06 -11.39 1.75
CA SER A 539 -0.83 -10.74 3.04
C SER A 539 -1.98 -9.84 3.42
N LEU A 540 -2.30 -9.82 4.69
CA LEU A 540 -3.33 -8.93 5.23
C LEU A 540 -2.90 -7.48 5.09
N GLY A 541 -3.84 -6.60 4.81
CA GLY A 541 -3.66 -5.16 4.93
C GLY A 541 -3.94 -4.65 6.33
N ALA A 542 -3.30 -3.54 6.70
CA ALA A 542 -3.54 -2.84 7.95
C ALA A 542 -4.64 -1.77 7.78
N PRO A 543 -5.39 -1.43 8.85
CA PRO A 543 -6.44 -0.41 8.80
C PRO A 543 -5.86 1.00 8.85
N GLY A 544 -6.53 1.92 8.13
CA GLY A 544 -6.36 3.37 8.27
C GLY A 544 -7.45 4.00 9.15
N LEU A 545 -7.64 5.30 9.00
CA LEU A 545 -8.65 6.07 9.74
C LEU A 545 -10.08 5.68 9.36
N GLU A 546 -10.33 5.43 8.08
CA GLU A 546 -11.66 5.16 7.53
C GLU A 546 -12.44 4.14 8.36
N GLY A 547 -13.68 4.50 8.69
CA GLY A 547 -14.53 3.81 9.64
C GLY A 547 -15.46 2.77 9.06
#